data_f055724b24914b3f66598ae423497763
#
_entry.id   f055724b24914b3f66598ae423497763
#
_cell.length_a   1.000
_cell.length_b   1.000
_cell.length_c   1.000
_cell.angle_alpha   90.00
_cell.angle_beta   90.00
_cell.angle_gamma   90.00
#
_symmetry.space_group_name_H-M   'P 1'
#
loop_
_entity.id
_entity.type
_entity.pdbx_description
1 polymer ?
#
loop_
_entity_poly.entity_id
_entity_poly.type
_entity_poly.pdbx_seq_one_letter_code
_entity_poly.pdbx_strand_id
1 'polypeptide(L)'
;MLIPIILSGGAGTRLWPVSRAGHPKPFIKLPDGESLLQKTVLRAAAVGDGSVLTVTNRDYYFLTRDEYAGIDFAEPVQFDYLLEPAGRNTAPAIAAAALALRRQYGDEAVMLVLPADHLIADTTAFAAAVA
;
A
#
# COMPACT_ATOMS: atom_id res chain seq x y z
N MET A 1 3.64 17.12 6.43
CA MET A 1 3.16 15.78 6.82
C MET A 1 3.26 14.86 5.61
N LEU A 2 4.02 13.78 5.73
CA LEU A 2 4.23 12.81 4.66
C LEU A 2 3.28 11.62 4.85
N ILE A 3 2.42 11.36 3.88
CA ILE A 3 1.43 10.29 3.94
C ILE A 3 1.69 9.30 2.81
N PRO A 4 2.13 8.07 3.12
CA PRO A 4 2.26 7.01 2.14
C PRO A 4 0.90 6.56 1.61
N ILE A 5 0.83 6.39 0.29
CA ILE A 5 -0.34 5.88 -0.43
C ILE A 5 0.06 4.56 -1.09
N ILE A 6 -0.53 3.46 -0.67
CA ILE A 6 -0.28 2.15 -1.26
C ILE A 6 -1.33 1.86 -2.33
N LEU A 7 -0.90 1.63 -3.55
CA LEU A 7 -1.78 1.26 -4.66
C LEU A 7 -1.81 -0.26 -4.81
N SER A 8 -2.96 -0.88 -4.54
CA SER A 8 -3.15 -2.34 -4.51
C SER A 8 -4.44 -2.76 -5.24
N GLY A 9 -4.71 -2.22 -6.41
CA GLY A 9 -6.00 -2.37 -7.10
C GLY A 9 -6.06 -3.36 -8.26
N GLY A 10 -4.94 -3.89 -8.76
CA GLY A 10 -4.90 -4.79 -9.91
C GLY A 10 -4.97 -6.27 -9.55
N ALA A 11 -5.53 -7.12 -10.42
CA ALA A 11 -5.55 -8.57 -10.24
C ALA A 11 -4.15 -9.20 -10.34
N GLY A 12 -3.21 -8.58 -11.08
CA GLY A 12 -1.79 -8.99 -11.13
C GLY A 12 -1.58 -10.44 -11.57
N THR A 13 -2.28 -10.90 -12.60
CA THR A 13 -2.25 -12.32 -13.03
C THR A 13 -1.06 -12.70 -13.91
N ARG A 14 -0.14 -11.78 -14.19
CA ARG A 14 1.03 -12.01 -15.07
C ARG A 14 1.95 -13.13 -14.57
N LEU A 15 1.98 -13.42 -13.28
CA LEU A 15 2.79 -14.45 -12.65
C LEU A 15 2.00 -15.75 -12.44
N TRP A 16 0.92 -15.97 -13.17
CA TRP A 16 0.15 -17.22 -13.08
C TRP A 16 1.07 -18.45 -13.21
N PRO A 17 0.93 -19.53 -12.41
CA PRO A 17 -0.13 -19.79 -11.43
C PRO A 17 0.13 -19.25 -10.03
N VAL A 18 1.25 -18.56 -9.78
CA VAL A 18 1.61 -18.00 -8.48
C VAL A 18 0.68 -16.85 -8.11
N SER A 19 0.36 -15.97 -9.07
CA SER A 19 -0.66 -14.94 -8.92
C SER A 19 -1.94 -15.30 -9.66
N ARG A 20 -3.09 -15.02 -9.05
CA ARG A 20 -4.44 -15.29 -9.58
C ARG A 20 -5.38 -14.17 -9.15
N ALA A 21 -6.57 -14.11 -9.77
CA ALA A 21 -7.60 -13.14 -9.37
C ALA A 21 -7.97 -13.21 -7.89
N GLY A 22 -8.04 -14.42 -7.31
CA GLY A 22 -8.28 -14.63 -5.88
C GLY A 22 -7.04 -14.54 -5.00
N HIS A 23 -5.85 -14.47 -5.59
CA HIS A 23 -4.55 -14.33 -4.90
C HIS A 23 -3.61 -13.47 -5.75
N PRO A 24 -3.84 -12.16 -5.82
CA PRO A 24 -3.08 -11.26 -6.67
C PRO A 24 -1.64 -11.07 -6.16
N LYS A 25 -0.78 -10.53 -7.02
CA LYS A 25 0.66 -10.37 -6.77
C LYS A 25 1.02 -9.75 -5.41
N PRO A 26 0.36 -8.70 -4.90
CA PRO A 26 0.71 -8.13 -3.60
C PRO A 26 0.62 -9.11 -2.43
N PHE A 27 -0.22 -10.14 -2.52
CA PHE A 27 -0.42 -11.14 -1.47
C PHE A 27 0.50 -12.36 -1.59
N ILE A 28 1.37 -12.43 -2.60
CA ILE A 28 2.35 -13.50 -2.74
C ILE A 28 3.30 -13.46 -1.55
N LYS A 29 3.41 -14.59 -0.83
CA LYS A 29 4.37 -14.77 0.26
C LYS A 29 5.76 -15.05 -0.30
N LEU A 30 6.74 -14.34 0.22
CA LEU A 30 8.15 -14.56 -0.05
C LEU A 30 8.71 -15.66 0.88
N PRO A 31 9.94 -16.18 0.62
CA PRO A 31 10.52 -17.24 1.44
C PRO A 31 10.63 -16.92 2.93
N ASP A 32 10.68 -15.65 3.32
CA ASP A 32 10.68 -15.19 4.71
C ASP A 32 9.29 -15.19 5.39
N GLY A 33 8.24 -15.56 4.65
CA GLY A 33 6.86 -15.60 5.14
C GLY A 33 6.09 -14.29 5.03
N GLU A 34 6.73 -13.19 4.64
CA GLU A 34 6.07 -11.90 4.42
C GLU A 34 5.58 -11.76 2.97
N SER A 35 4.41 -11.16 2.77
CA SER A 35 3.93 -10.81 1.44
C SER A 35 4.59 -9.53 0.91
N LEU A 36 4.51 -9.32 -0.41
CA LEU A 36 4.94 -8.06 -1.02
C LEU A 36 4.19 -6.86 -0.44
N LEU A 37 2.90 -7.03 -0.16
CA LEU A 37 2.08 -6.01 0.49
C LEU A 37 2.57 -5.70 1.91
N GLN A 38 2.88 -6.72 2.72
CA GLN A 38 3.43 -6.54 4.07
C GLN A 38 4.77 -5.79 4.04
N LYS A 39 5.66 -6.16 3.12
CA LYS A 39 6.93 -5.45 2.93
C LYS A 39 6.73 -3.99 2.52
N THR A 40 5.74 -3.72 1.68
CA THR A 40 5.42 -2.36 1.24
C THR A 40 4.87 -1.52 2.38
N VAL A 41 3.95 -2.04 3.18
CA VAL A 41 3.37 -1.28 4.30
C VAL A 41 4.37 -1.05 5.42
N LEU A 42 5.26 -2.01 5.70
CA LEU A 42 6.36 -1.82 6.66
C LEU A 42 7.28 -0.69 6.23
N ARG A 43 7.66 -0.67 4.95
CA ARG A 43 8.48 0.39 4.35
C ARG A 43 7.78 1.74 4.36
N ALA A 44 6.48 1.76 4.08
CA ALA A 44 5.65 2.95 4.13
C ALA A 44 5.56 3.51 5.56
N ALA A 45 5.28 2.67 6.53
CA ALA A 45 5.18 3.05 7.95
C ALA A 45 6.49 3.63 8.50
N ALA A 46 7.62 3.10 8.04
CA ALA A 46 8.94 3.55 8.49
C ALA A 46 9.31 4.98 8.04
N VAL A 47 8.68 5.51 7.00
CA VAL A 47 8.99 6.85 6.45
C VAL A 47 7.84 7.84 6.57
N GLY A 48 6.62 7.37 6.83
CA GLY A 48 5.42 8.20 6.96
C GLY A 48 5.22 8.76 8.37
N ASP A 49 4.35 9.74 8.47
CA ASP A 49 4.04 10.42 9.73
C ASP A 49 2.88 9.74 10.51
N GLY A 50 2.91 8.41 10.63
CA GLY A 50 1.99 7.62 11.43
C GLY A 50 0.65 7.26 10.75
N SER A 51 0.46 7.62 9.49
CA SER A 51 -0.74 7.27 8.71
C SER A 51 -0.38 6.66 7.36
N VAL A 52 -1.15 5.67 6.93
CA VAL A 52 -1.02 5.03 5.61
C VAL A 52 -2.39 4.89 4.97
N LEU A 53 -2.56 5.40 3.75
CA LEU A 53 -3.77 5.20 2.97
C LEU A 53 -3.54 4.09 1.93
N THR A 54 -4.40 3.07 1.91
CA THR A 54 -4.37 2.02 0.90
C THR A 54 -5.54 2.16 -0.06
N VAL A 55 -5.22 2.28 -1.35
CA VAL A 55 -6.22 2.24 -2.42
C VAL A 55 -6.31 0.81 -2.95
N THR A 56 -7.45 0.19 -2.81
CA THR A 56 -7.72 -1.19 -3.23
C THR A 56 -9.16 -1.33 -3.72
N ASN A 57 -9.66 -2.53 -3.87
CA ASN A 57 -11.05 -2.80 -4.21
C ASN A 57 -11.74 -3.56 -3.06
N ARG A 58 -13.07 -3.77 -3.18
CA ARG A 58 -13.86 -4.47 -2.15
C ARG A 58 -13.42 -5.92 -1.95
N ASP A 59 -13.01 -6.59 -3.04
CA ASP A 59 -12.65 -8.01 -2.98
C ASP A 59 -11.35 -8.23 -2.20
N TYR A 60 -10.43 -7.25 -2.22
CA TYR A 60 -9.14 -7.34 -1.55
C TYR A 60 -9.06 -6.59 -0.22
N TYR A 61 -10.10 -5.88 0.17
CA TYR A 61 -10.12 -5.08 1.39
C TYR A 61 -9.87 -5.94 2.65
N PHE A 62 -10.59 -7.04 2.80
CA PHE A 62 -10.42 -7.90 3.97
C PHE A 62 -9.07 -8.63 3.97
N LEU A 63 -8.61 -9.08 2.81
CA LEU A 63 -7.28 -9.67 2.65
C LEU A 63 -6.18 -8.66 3.05
N THR A 64 -6.31 -7.42 2.65
CA THR A 64 -5.38 -6.33 2.99
C THR A 64 -5.36 -6.09 4.50
N ARG A 65 -6.51 -6.00 5.12
CA ARG A 65 -6.62 -5.85 6.58
C ARG A 65 -5.98 -7.03 7.33
N ASP A 66 -6.21 -8.25 6.87
CA ASP A 66 -5.63 -9.45 7.48
C ASP A 66 -4.09 -9.45 7.35
N GLU A 67 -3.56 -9.05 6.20
CA GLU A 67 -2.12 -8.89 6.00
C GLU A 67 -1.51 -7.85 6.96
N TYR A 68 -2.18 -6.71 7.16
CA TYR A 68 -1.70 -5.68 8.07
C TYR A 68 -1.83 -6.09 9.54
N ALA A 69 -2.88 -6.81 9.90
CA ALA A 69 -3.07 -7.31 11.26
C ALA A 69 -2.01 -8.34 11.70
N GLY A 70 -1.37 -9.01 10.73
CA GLY A 70 -0.27 -9.94 10.98
C GLY A 70 1.10 -9.28 11.21
N ILE A 71 1.18 -7.95 11.19
CA ILE A 71 2.43 -7.19 11.34
C ILE A 71 2.50 -6.58 12.73
N ASP A 72 3.66 -6.70 13.35
CA ASP A 72 4.01 -5.98 14.59
C ASP A 72 4.75 -4.69 14.21
N PHE A 73 4.05 -3.58 14.24
CA PHE A 73 4.62 -2.26 13.93
C PHE A 73 5.33 -1.70 15.16
N ALA A 74 6.52 -1.12 14.94
CA ALA A 74 7.30 -0.50 16.02
C ALA A 74 6.56 0.68 16.69
N GLU A 75 5.80 1.44 15.89
CA GLU A 75 4.97 2.54 16.36
C GLU A 75 3.52 2.37 15.86
N PRO A 76 2.53 2.92 16.55
CA PRO A 76 1.15 2.87 16.11
C PRO A 76 0.97 3.52 14.73
N VAL A 77 0.30 2.83 13.81
CA VAL A 77 0.01 3.31 12.46
C VAL A 77 -1.50 3.36 12.26
N GLN A 78 -2.00 4.50 11.81
CA GLN A 78 -3.39 4.62 11.37
C GLN A 78 -3.52 4.16 9.93
N PHE A 79 -4.45 3.23 9.68
CA PHE A 79 -4.74 2.73 8.35
C PHE A 79 -6.08 3.24 7.85
N ASP A 80 -6.04 3.93 6.72
CA ASP A 80 -7.22 4.35 5.97
C ASP A 80 -7.30 3.58 4.66
N TYR A 81 -8.51 3.38 4.16
CA TYR A 81 -8.77 2.62 2.93
C TYR A 81 -9.66 3.40 1.98
N LEU A 82 -9.26 3.46 0.72
CA LEU A 82 -10.06 3.97 -0.37
C LEU A 82 -10.43 2.80 -1.30
N LEU A 83 -11.72 2.47 -1.37
CA LEU A 83 -12.18 1.33 -2.14
C LEU A 83 -12.63 1.78 -3.53
N GLU A 84 -11.95 1.30 -4.56
CA GLU A 84 -12.32 1.55 -5.95
C GLU A 84 -13.47 0.63 -6.37
N PRO A 85 -14.57 1.17 -6.92
CA PRO A 85 -15.67 0.35 -7.44
C PRO A 85 -15.28 -0.41 -8.72
N ALA A 86 -14.33 0.13 -9.48
CA ALA A 86 -13.76 -0.48 -10.69
C ALA A 86 -12.31 -0.01 -10.87
N GLY A 87 -11.41 -0.90 -11.27
CA GLY A 87 -10.04 -0.55 -11.59
C GLY A 87 -9.97 0.35 -12.83
N ARG A 88 -9.43 1.55 -12.66
CA ARG A 88 -9.32 2.59 -13.72
C ARG A 88 -7.88 3.08 -13.91
N ASN A 89 -6.90 2.21 -13.69
CA ASN A 89 -5.48 2.56 -13.72
C ASN A 89 -5.04 3.46 -12.54
N THR A 90 -3.82 3.97 -12.64
CA THR A 90 -3.12 4.65 -11.54
C THR A 90 -3.59 6.08 -11.33
N ALA A 91 -3.79 6.85 -12.39
CA ALA A 91 -4.08 8.28 -12.28
C ALA A 91 -5.38 8.60 -11.53
N PRO A 92 -6.52 7.94 -11.79
CA PRO A 92 -7.73 8.14 -11.02
C PRO A 92 -7.59 7.76 -9.54
N ALA A 93 -6.84 6.68 -9.24
CA ALA A 93 -6.56 6.25 -7.88
C ALA A 93 -5.78 7.31 -7.11
N ILE A 94 -4.72 7.87 -7.70
CA ILE A 94 -3.93 8.95 -7.11
C ILE A 94 -4.77 10.21 -6.92
N ALA A 95 -5.57 10.59 -7.91
CA ALA A 95 -6.45 11.76 -7.81
C ALA A 95 -7.46 11.63 -6.68
N ALA A 96 -8.10 10.46 -6.55
CA ALA A 96 -9.05 10.18 -5.48
C ALA A 96 -8.36 10.21 -4.09
N ALA A 97 -7.17 9.62 -3.98
CA ALA A 97 -6.36 9.68 -2.76
C ALA A 97 -5.98 11.12 -2.40
N ALA A 98 -5.55 11.93 -3.37
CA ALA A 98 -5.22 13.34 -3.16
C ALA A 98 -6.41 14.14 -2.61
N LEU A 99 -7.60 13.94 -3.17
CA LEU A 99 -8.81 14.60 -2.69
C LEU A 99 -9.21 14.16 -1.27
N ALA A 100 -9.05 12.87 -0.96
CA ALA A 100 -9.33 12.35 0.38
C ALA A 100 -8.37 12.95 1.40
N LEU A 101 -7.07 12.94 1.12
CA LEU A 101 -6.05 13.48 2.02
C LEU A 101 -6.14 14.99 2.20
N ARG A 102 -6.45 15.72 1.13
CA ARG A 102 -6.66 17.17 1.20
C ARG A 102 -7.78 17.53 2.20
N ARG A 103 -8.87 16.75 2.21
CA ARG A 103 -9.98 16.95 3.15
C ARG A 103 -9.59 16.67 4.60
N GLN A 104 -8.73 15.69 4.81
CA GLN A 104 -8.36 15.20 6.14
C GLN A 104 -7.18 15.97 6.72
N TYR A 105 -6.17 16.30 5.91
CA TYR A 105 -4.89 16.84 6.35
C TYR A 105 -4.55 18.23 5.76
N GLY A 106 -5.38 18.77 4.87
CA GLY A 106 -5.16 20.06 4.23
C GLY A 106 -4.25 20.02 3.01
N ASP A 107 -3.94 21.20 2.49
CA ASP A 107 -3.19 21.36 1.22
C ASP A 107 -1.68 21.13 1.35
N GLU A 108 -1.15 21.10 2.58
CA GLU A 108 0.29 20.96 2.85
C GLU A 108 0.73 19.50 2.99
N ALA A 109 -0.20 18.55 2.90
CA ALA A 109 0.13 17.13 2.95
C ALA A 109 0.87 16.68 1.69
N VAL A 110 1.95 15.94 1.87
CA VAL A 110 2.74 15.36 0.78
C VAL A 110 2.42 13.87 0.66
N MET A 111 2.12 13.42 -0.55
CA MET A 111 1.83 12.01 -0.83
C MET A 111 3.08 11.27 -1.31
N LEU A 112 3.39 10.14 -0.69
CA LEU A 112 4.36 9.18 -1.21
C LEU A 112 3.62 7.98 -1.81
N VAL A 113 3.54 7.92 -3.13
CA VAL A 113 2.78 6.86 -3.82
C VAL A 113 3.66 5.64 -4.05
N LEU A 114 3.22 4.50 -3.52
CA LEU A 114 3.93 3.23 -3.54
C LEU A 114 3.09 2.14 -4.19
N PRO A 115 3.61 1.43 -5.21
CA PRO A 115 2.98 0.20 -5.69
C PRO A 115 3.09 -0.91 -4.62
N ALA A 116 2.02 -1.70 -4.47
CA ALA A 116 1.95 -2.76 -3.46
C ALA A 116 2.80 -4.00 -3.78
N ASP A 117 3.33 -4.10 -4.99
CA ASP A 117 3.95 -5.30 -5.55
C ASP A 117 5.44 -5.14 -5.88
N HIS A 118 6.08 -4.08 -5.43
CA HIS A 118 7.51 -3.86 -5.64
C HIS A 118 8.33 -4.39 -4.45
N LEU A 119 9.35 -5.19 -4.74
CA LEU A 119 10.36 -5.60 -3.79
C LEU A 119 11.52 -4.60 -3.79
N ILE A 120 11.77 -3.97 -2.64
CA ILE A 120 12.92 -3.10 -2.42
C ILE A 120 13.81 -3.74 -1.37
N ALA A 121 15.00 -4.17 -1.77
CA ALA A 121 15.92 -4.90 -0.89
C ALA A 121 16.60 -3.97 0.12
N ASP A 122 17.02 -2.78 -0.31
CA ASP A 122 17.69 -1.79 0.55
C ASP A 122 16.68 -0.77 1.10
N THR A 123 16.08 -1.11 2.23
CA THR A 123 15.10 -0.25 2.91
C THR A 123 15.74 0.97 3.55
N THR A 124 17.03 0.91 3.92
CA THR A 124 17.76 2.05 4.46
C THR A 124 18.01 3.10 3.39
N ALA A 125 18.47 2.67 2.20
CA ALA A 125 18.64 3.58 1.06
C ALA A 125 17.29 4.18 0.62
N PHE A 126 16.21 3.40 0.64
CA PHE A 126 14.86 3.90 0.37
C PHE A 126 14.46 5.00 1.35
N ALA A 127 14.60 4.77 2.65
CA ALA A 127 14.27 5.76 3.67
C ALA A 127 15.10 7.05 3.52
N ALA A 128 16.39 6.92 3.24
CA ALA A 128 17.27 8.06 3.00
C ALA A 128 16.88 8.87 1.75
N ALA A 129 16.37 8.21 0.71
CA ALA A 129 15.92 8.88 -0.50
C ALA A 129 14.58 9.63 -0.32
N VAL A 130 13.76 9.20 0.64
CA VAL A 130 12.47 9.85 0.96
C VAL A 130 12.67 11.03 1.92
N ALA A 131 13.64 10.95 2.81
CA ALA A 131 13.96 12.03 3.73
C ALA A 131 14.49 13.27 3.01
#